data_256604accfd93151ef3c3e3d37b6f87a
#
_entry.id   256604accfd93151ef3c3e3d37b6f87a
#
_cell.length_a   1.000
_cell.length_b   1.000
_cell.length_c   1.000
_cell.angle_alpha   90.00
_cell.angle_beta   90.00
_cell.angle_gamma   90.00
#
_symmetry.space_group_name_H-M   'P 1'
#
loop_
_entity.id
_entity.type
_entity.pdbx_description
1 polymer ?
#
loop_
_entity_poly.entity_id
_entity_poly.type
_entity_poly.pdbx_seq_one_letter_code
_entity_poly.pdbx_strand_id
1 'polypeptide(L)'
;RITSLGEFHQYFGGAPKTTFSVSEDDVTGFKVEVDDSTKFNLYRSLRLFFSNGGSTCYIVSVGDYSSGVKFKDLNDDATESGIPTLLKYPEPTMVVVPDAVLLEDNDCFEVQKAMLAHCGRDTNSRIAVIDVLNGDKPRTYDDNDVIVKSREGVGNNFLQWGASYYPYLNTTIVQGDEVDFSNISNLDALIPLLDNEADAIYGDDASIIKAETVKLTEENDAVSLHQTLLAKLPLYKAVLAEVRNNLNVLPPSAGIAGVISMIDGQVGVFQSPANVSMGSVVSPSINLTSKDQEDLNLPLNGKAINAIRSFPGKGVLVWGART
;
A
#
# COMPACT_ATOMS: atom_id res chain seq x y z
N ARG A 1 -0.48 -14.12 16.82
CA ARG A 1 -1.91 -13.81 16.69
C ARG A 1 -2.19 -12.48 17.37
N ILE A 2 -2.93 -11.61 16.70
CA ILE A 2 -3.37 -10.31 17.22
C ILE A 2 -4.87 -10.10 16.92
N THR A 3 -5.50 -9.23 17.70
CA THR A 3 -6.92 -8.87 17.57
C THR A 3 -7.14 -7.38 17.34
N SER A 4 -6.08 -6.58 17.43
CA SER A 4 -6.13 -5.13 17.29
C SER A 4 -4.78 -4.54 16.84
N LEU A 5 -4.81 -3.30 16.36
CA LEU A 5 -3.60 -2.55 16.04
C LEU A 5 -2.76 -2.26 17.31
N GLY A 6 -3.42 -2.09 18.48
CA GLY A 6 -2.72 -1.90 19.75
C GLY A 6 -1.85 -3.11 20.13
N GLU A 7 -2.34 -4.34 19.92
CA GLU A 7 -1.53 -5.55 20.10
C GLU A 7 -0.40 -5.62 19.08
N PHE A 8 -0.63 -5.17 17.82
CA PHE A 8 0.45 -5.08 16.84
C PHE A 8 1.57 -4.17 17.34
N HIS A 9 1.24 -2.97 17.81
CA HIS A 9 2.24 -2.05 18.35
C HIS A 9 3.02 -2.64 19.53
N GLN A 10 2.36 -3.39 20.40
CA GLN A 10 2.98 -4.01 21.56
C GLN A 10 4.01 -5.10 21.18
N TYR A 11 3.74 -5.89 20.12
CA TYR A 11 4.58 -7.02 19.74
C TYR A 11 5.55 -6.73 18.62
N PHE A 12 5.19 -5.83 17.69
CA PHE A 12 5.93 -5.61 16.43
C PHE A 12 6.41 -4.15 16.25
N GLY A 13 6.02 -3.25 17.16
CA GLY A 13 6.37 -1.82 17.05
C GLY A 13 5.43 -1.01 16.19
N GLY A 14 5.90 0.18 15.78
CA GLY A 14 5.11 1.17 15.05
C GLY A 14 5.23 1.12 13.53
N ALA A 15 4.87 2.23 12.90
CA ALA A 15 4.98 2.42 11.45
C ALA A 15 6.45 2.40 10.98
N PRO A 16 6.73 1.86 9.80
CA PRO A 16 8.03 2.04 9.16
C PRO A 16 8.26 3.52 8.85
N LYS A 17 9.49 3.99 9.08
CA LYS A 17 9.91 5.32 8.68
C LYS A 17 10.24 5.31 7.19
N THR A 18 9.23 5.54 6.37
CA THR A 18 9.43 5.67 4.92
C THR A 18 9.98 7.05 4.61
N THR A 19 11.05 7.12 3.84
CA THR A 19 11.73 8.36 3.43
C THR A 19 11.50 8.66 1.97
N PHE A 20 11.58 9.96 1.65
CA PHE A 20 11.35 10.51 0.32
C PHE A 20 12.45 11.50 -0.02
N SER A 21 12.85 11.55 -1.28
CA SER A 21 13.66 12.64 -1.83
C SER A 21 12.79 13.69 -2.49
N VAL A 22 13.23 14.95 -2.39
CA VAL A 22 12.58 16.10 -3.04
C VAL A 22 13.55 16.67 -4.06
N SER A 23 13.07 17.00 -5.24
CA SER A 23 13.81 17.66 -6.30
C SER A 23 12.98 18.79 -6.92
N GLU A 24 13.66 19.74 -7.56
CA GLU A 24 12.99 20.76 -8.35
C GLU A 24 12.37 20.14 -9.61
N ASP A 25 11.21 20.64 -10.00
CA ASP A 25 10.51 20.25 -11.23
C ASP A 25 9.97 21.50 -11.94
N ASP A 26 10.27 21.64 -13.21
CA ASP A 26 9.94 22.83 -14.02
C ASP A 26 8.43 23.05 -14.21
N VAL A 27 7.61 22.01 -14.01
CA VAL A 27 6.16 22.05 -14.26
C VAL A 27 5.38 22.26 -12.96
N THR A 28 5.72 21.50 -11.94
CA THR A 28 5.00 21.48 -10.66
C THR A 28 5.71 22.25 -9.55
N GLY A 29 6.93 22.74 -9.81
CA GLY A 29 7.81 23.40 -8.84
C GLY A 29 8.61 22.42 -7.99
N PHE A 30 8.10 21.21 -7.75
CA PHE A 30 8.81 20.16 -7.02
C PHE A 30 8.31 18.77 -7.40
N LYS A 31 9.16 17.77 -7.18
CA LYS A 31 8.85 16.35 -7.32
C LYS A 31 9.24 15.62 -6.04
N VAL A 32 8.41 14.67 -5.62
CA VAL A 32 8.67 13.80 -4.46
C VAL A 32 8.81 12.36 -4.96
N GLU A 33 9.88 11.69 -4.60
CA GLU A 33 10.14 10.29 -4.94
C GLU A 33 10.39 9.48 -3.67
N VAL A 34 9.76 8.30 -3.58
CA VAL A 34 9.95 7.41 -2.43
C VAL A 34 11.31 6.72 -2.50
N ASP A 35 11.94 6.51 -1.35
CA ASP A 35 13.04 5.57 -1.21
C ASP A 35 12.48 4.16 -1.03
N ASP A 36 12.52 3.38 -2.10
CA ASP A 36 11.96 2.02 -2.15
C ASP A 36 12.57 1.10 -1.09
N SER A 37 13.81 1.34 -0.64
CA SER A 37 14.45 0.56 0.41
C SER A 37 13.79 0.74 1.80
N THR A 38 13.04 1.83 1.97
CA THR A 38 12.35 2.19 3.23
C THR A 38 10.82 1.98 3.14
N LYS A 39 10.33 1.51 2.00
CA LYS A 39 8.91 1.29 1.75
C LYS A 39 8.49 -0.09 2.23
N PHE A 40 7.47 -0.13 3.09
CA PHE A 40 6.82 -1.35 3.59
C PHE A 40 5.31 -1.12 3.66
N ASN A 41 4.55 -2.06 3.13
CA ASN A 41 3.09 -1.94 3.05
C ASN A 41 2.37 -2.54 4.25
N LEU A 42 2.94 -3.59 4.90
CA LEU A 42 2.23 -4.41 5.90
C LEU A 42 1.54 -3.57 6.98
N TYR A 43 2.23 -2.62 7.61
CA TYR A 43 1.67 -1.82 8.70
C TYR A 43 0.43 -1.02 8.26
N ARG A 44 0.53 -0.33 7.12
CA ARG A 44 -0.58 0.49 6.58
C ARG A 44 -1.71 -0.39 6.05
N SER A 45 -1.37 -1.52 5.44
CA SER A 45 -2.30 -2.54 4.98
C SER A 45 -3.07 -3.17 6.15
N LEU A 46 -2.41 -3.38 7.30
CA LEU A 46 -3.06 -3.87 8.51
C LEU A 46 -4.07 -2.85 9.06
N ARG A 47 -3.74 -1.56 9.04
CA ARG A 47 -4.71 -0.49 9.38
C ARG A 47 -5.92 -0.52 8.45
N LEU A 48 -5.69 -0.71 7.14
CA LEU A 48 -6.75 -0.83 6.15
C LEU A 48 -7.60 -2.10 6.38
N PHE A 49 -7.00 -3.22 6.77
CA PHE A 49 -7.70 -4.45 7.18
C PHE A 49 -8.67 -4.18 8.34
N PHE A 50 -8.18 -3.60 9.44
CA PHE A 50 -9.03 -3.32 10.60
C PHE A 50 -10.12 -2.27 10.29
N SER A 51 -9.84 -1.26 9.48
CA SER A 51 -10.82 -0.24 9.10
C SER A 51 -11.94 -0.78 8.19
N ASN A 52 -11.73 -1.96 7.59
CA ASN A 52 -12.71 -2.66 6.76
C ASN A 52 -13.38 -3.85 7.50
N GLY A 53 -13.31 -3.88 8.82
CA GLY A 53 -13.99 -4.86 9.65
C GLY A 53 -13.20 -6.14 9.87
N GLY A 54 -11.92 -6.13 9.54
CA GLY A 54 -10.99 -7.18 9.93
C GLY A 54 -10.94 -7.35 11.45
N SER A 55 -10.77 -8.57 11.90
CA SER A 55 -10.77 -8.92 13.32
C SER A 55 -9.46 -9.62 13.73
N THR A 56 -9.53 -10.87 14.17
CA THR A 56 -8.33 -11.63 14.51
C THR A 56 -7.50 -11.96 13.27
N CYS A 57 -6.20 -11.71 13.34
CA CYS A 57 -5.27 -12.14 12.30
C CYS A 57 -3.95 -12.66 12.89
N TYR A 58 -3.17 -13.34 12.04
CA TYR A 58 -1.84 -13.84 12.34
C TYR A 58 -0.82 -13.01 11.58
N ILE A 59 0.18 -12.50 12.27
CA ILE A 59 1.31 -11.77 11.69
C ILE A 59 2.51 -12.69 11.71
N VAL A 60 3.13 -12.88 10.56
CA VAL A 60 4.42 -13.56 10.41
C VAL A 60 5.48 -12.48 10.25
N SER A 61 6.30 -12.29 11.28
CA SER A 61 7.44 -11.39 11.22
C SER A 61 8.59 -12.10 10.51
N VAL A 62 9.10 -11.50 9.46
CA VAL A 62 10.16 -12.06 8.60
C VAL A 62 11.44 -11.23 8.62
N GLY A 63 11.43 -10.09 9.33
CA GLY A 63 12.57 -9.17 9.43
C GLY A 63 12.20 -7.89 10.15
N ASP A 64 13.02 -6.88 9.98
CA ASP A 64 12.83 -5.53 10.48
C ASP A 64 12.84 -4.51 9.32
N TYR A 65 12.78 -3.21 9.65
CA TYR A 65 12.78 -2.13 8.66
C TYR A 65 14.18 -1.63 8.26
N SER A 66 15.23 -2.37 8.56
CA SER A 66 16.64 -1.95 8.28
C SER A 66 17.06 -2.17 6.84
N SER A 67 16.38 -3.04 6.11
CA SER A 67 16.64 -3.32 4.68
C SER A 67 15.34 -3.55 3.94
N GLY A 68 15.32 -3.24 2.65
CA GLY A 68 14.14 -3.48 1.80
C GLY A 68 13.69 -4.95 1.78
N VAL A 69 12.46 -5.18 1.35
CA VAL A 69 11.84 -6.51 1.27
C VAL A 69 12.59 -7.41 0.29
N LYS A 70 12.81 -8.67 0.66
CA LYS A 70 13.48 -9.68 -0.19
C LYS A 70 12.58 -10.89 -0.36
N PHE A 71 12.69 -11.55 -1.51
CA PHE A 71 11.95 -12.79 -1.81
C PHE A 71 12.09 -13.85 -0.71
N LYS A 72 13.33 -14.13 -0.26
CA LYS A 72 13.61 -15.14 0.78
C LYS A 72 13.01 -14.82 2.15
N ASP A 73 12.78 -13.55 2.44
CA ASP A 73 12.13 -13.17 3.69
C ASP A 73 10.65 -13.59 3.66
N LEU A 74 10.00 -13.47 2.49
CA LEU A 74 8.59 -13.79 2.30
C LEU A 74 8.32 -15.26 2.02
N ASN A 75 9.27 -15.99 1.40
CA ASN A 75 9.13 -17.39 1.06
C ASN A 75 10.47 -18.11 1.01
N ASP A 76 10.80 -18.86 2.06
CA ASP A 76 11.98 -19.72 2.11
C ASP A 76 11.63 -21.10 2.68
N ASP A 77 11.51 -22.09 1.81
CA ASP A 77 11.22 -23.48 2.18
C ASP A 77 12.36 -24.12 3.00
N ALA A 78 13.62 -23.70 2.79
CA ALA A 78 14.77 -24.27 3.47
C ALA A 78 14.83 -23.93 4.96
N THR A 79 14.39 -22.71 5.31
CA THR A 79 14.33 -22.24 6.71
C THR A 79 12.91 -22.24 7.28
N GLU A 80 11.93 -22.67 6.50
CA GLU A 80 10.50 -22.57 6.83
C GLU A 80 10.08 -21.14 7.23
N SER A 81 10.65 -20.11 6.58
CA SER A 81 10.36 -18.70 6.84
C SER A 81 9.29 -18.15 5.89
N GLY A 82 8.59 -17.13 6.33
CA GLY A 82 7.53 -16.48 5.55
C GLY A 82 6.30 -17.37 5.40
N ILE A 83 5.83 -17.59 4.16
CA ILE A 83 4.63 -18.39 3.84
C ILE A 83 4.69 -19.80 4.43
N PRO A 84 5.81 -20.57 4.36
CA PRO A 84 5.88 -21.90 4.95
C PRO A 84 5.59 -21.94 6.45
N THR A 85 5.92 -20.90 7.21
CA THR A 85 5.61 -20.80 8.65
C THR A 85 4.11 -20.98 8.94
N LEU A 86 3.24 -20.58 8.02
CA LEU A 86 1.78 -20.67 8.18
C LEU A 86 1.26 -22.11 8.27
N LEU A 87 2.02 -23.11 7.84
CA LEU A 87 1.65 -24.53 8.00
C LEU A 87 1.54 -24.95 9.46
N LYS A 88 2.22 -24.25 10.36
CA LYS A 88 2.18 -24.51 11.82
C LYS A 88 0.88 -24.06 12.48
N TYR A 89 0.07 -23.27 11.80
CA TYR A 89 -1.14 -22.65 12.33
C TYR A 89 -2.35 -22.97 11.44
N PRO A 90 -3.27 -23.83 11.84
CA PRO A 90 -4.39 -24.25 11.01
C PRO A 90 -5.54 -23.22 10.91
N GLU A 91 -5.60 -22.23 11.83
CA GLU A 91 -6.72 -21.33 11.96
C GLU A 91 -6.87 -20.27 10.84
N PRO A 92 -5.77 -19.68 10.27
CA PRO A 92 -5.91 -18.69 9.21
C PRO A 92 -6.65 -19.26 7.99
N THR A 93 -7.63 -18.51 7.47
CA THR A 93 -8.40 -18.87 6.27
C THR A 93 -7.99 -18.07 5.04
N MET A 94 -7.31 -16.95 5.23
CA MET A 94 -6.82 -16.08 4.15
C MET A 94 -5.33 -15.86 4.28
N VAL A 95 -4.62 -15.82 3.15
CA VAL A 95 -3.20 -15.47 3.06
C VAL A 95 -3.06 -14.17 2.29
N VAL A 96 -2.39 -13.19 2.89
CA VAL A 96 -2.18 -11.84 2.34
C VAL A 96 -0.72 -11.46 2.52
N VAL A 97 -0.05 -11.04 1.45
CA VAL A 97 1.36 -10.62 1.46
C VAL A 97 1.48 -9.28 0.73
N PRO A 98 1.12 -8.15 1.39
CA PRO A 98 1.03 -6.85 0.74
C PRO A 98 2.39 -6.28 0.33
N ASP A 99 3.47 -6.79 0.89
CA ASP A 99 4.84 -6.40 0.54
C ASP A 99 5.38 -7.17 -0.69
N ALA A 100 4.68 -8.19 -1.18
CA ALA A 100 5.10 -8.92 -2.38
C ALA A 100 5.23 -8.00 -3.61
N VAL A 101 4.38 -6.98 -3.72
CA VAL A 101 4.40 -6.00 -4.81
C VAL A 101 5.54 -4.99 -4.76
N LEU A 102 6.37 -5.03 -3.72
CA LEU A 102 7.61 -4.24 -3.61
C LEU A 102 8.82 -4.96 -4.21
N LEU A 103 8.66 -6.24 -4.57
CA LEU A 103 9.69 -7.04 -5.21
C LEU A 103 9.73 -6.78 -6.73
N GLU A 104 10.84 -7.17 -7.35
CA GLU A 104 10.95 -7.25 -8.81
C GLU A 104 9.91 -8.22 -9.40
N ASP A 105 9.55 -8.03 -10.68
CA ASP A 105 8.46 -8.75 -11.35
C ASP A 105 8.48 -10.26 -11.08
N ASN A 106 9.62 -10.93 -11.32
CA ASN A 106 9.73 -12.38 -11.16
C ASN A 106 9.57 -12.83 -9.70
N ASP A 107 10.21 -12.14 -8.78
CA ASP A 107 10.17 -12.47 -7.35
C ASP A 107 8.76 -12.26 -6.78
N CYS A 108 8.07 -11.20 -7.19
CA CYS A 108 6.68 -10.96 -6.84
C CYS A 108 5.80 -12.13 -7.29
N PHE A 109 5.92 -12.54 -8.55
CA PHE A 109 5.11 -13.65 -9.08
C PHE A 109 5.46 -15.00 -8.43
N GLU A 110 6.72 -15.25 -8.05
CA GLU A 110 7.08 -16.47 -7.31
C GLU A 110 6.44 -16.47 -5.89
N VAL A 111 6.39 -15.32 -5.20
CA VAL A 111 5.63 -15.21 -3.93
C VAL A 111 4.15 -15.51 -4.16
N GLN A 112 3.54 -14.95 -5.20
CA GLN A 112 2.11 -15.18 -5.51
C GLN A 112 1.83 -16.65 -5.85
N LYS A 113 2.72 -17.31 -6.60
CA LYS A 113 2.63 -18.77 -6.87
C LYS A 113 2.79 -19.59 -5.58
N ALA A 114 3.68 -19.18 -4.68
CA ALA A 114 3.84 -19.82 -3.37
C ALA A 114 2.57 -19.66 -2.51
N MET A 115 1.92 -18.49 -2.51
CA MET A 115 0.62 -18.28 -1.85
C MET A 115 -0.45 -19.23 -2.39
N LEU A 116 -0.56 -19.34 -3.73
CA LEU A 116 -1.52 -20.23 -4.38
C LEU A 116 -1.23 -21.71 -4.08
N ALA A 117 0.04 -22.14 -4.13
CA ALA A 117 0.46 -23.49 -3.80
C ALA A 117 0.18 -23.83 -2.33
N HIS A 118 0.49 -22.92 -1.42
CA HIS A 118 0.17 -23.06 0.00
C HIS A 118 -1.33 -23.25 0.23
N CYS A 119 -2.17 -22.45 -0.43
CA CYS A 119 -3.63 -22.56 -0.30
C CYS A 119 -4.20 -23.83 -0.97
N GLY A 120 -3.71 -24.17 -2.16
CA GLY A 120 -4.31 -25.24 -2.98
C GLY A 120 -3.65 -26.61 -2.87
N ARG A 121 -2.33 -26.67 -2.63
CA ARG A 121 -1.60 -27.92 -2.49
C ARG A 121 -1.45 -28.34 -1.03
N ASP A 122 -1.05 -27.39 -0.18
CA ASP A 122 -0.54 -27.75 1.16
C ASP A 122 -1.67 -27.76 2.21
N THR A 123 -2.67 -26.86 2.10
CA THR A 123 -3.71 -26.73 3.12
C THR A 123 -5.10 -27.09 2.64
N ASN A 124 -5.48 -26.79 1.40
CA ASN A 124 -6.82 -26.99 0.83
C ASN A 124 -7.96 -26.38 1.69
N SER A 125 -7.66 -25.32 2.44
CA SER A 125 -8.59 -24.71 3.39
C SER A 125 -8.46 -23.19 3.46
N ARG A 126 -7.60 -22.59 2.63
CA ARG A 126 -7.29 -21.16 2.63
C ARG A 126 -7.46 -20.58 1.24
N ILE A 127 -7.62 -19.26 1.19
CA ILE A 127 -7.62 -18.51 -0.05
C ILE A 127 -6.50 -17.46 -0.04
N ALA A 128 -5.78 -17.32 -1.15
CA ALA A 128 -4.82 -16.26 -1.36
C ALA A 128 -5.54 -15.00 -1.87
N VAL A 129 -5.37 -13.86 -1.19
CA VAL A 129 -5.83 -12.56 -1.68
C VAL A 129 -4.63 -11.83 -2.25
N ILE A 130 -4.64 -11.63 -3.57
CA ILE A 130 -3.47 -11.26 -4.36
C ILE A 130 -3.63 -9.83 -4.90
N ASP A 131 -2.57 -9.05 -4.81
CA ASP A 131 -2.47 -7.74 -5.42
C ASP A 131 -1.84 -7.83 -6.82
N VAL A 132 -2.35 -7.05 -7.76
CA VAL A 132 -1.70 -6.90 -9.08
C VAL A 132 -0.42 -6.10 -8.90
N LEU A 133 0.71 -6.62 -9.39
CA LEU A 133 1.98 -5.89 -9.40
C LEU A 133 1.86 -4.59 -10.21
N ASN A 134 2.37 -3.48 -9.68
CA ASN A 134 2.19 -2.14 -10.27
C ASN A 134 0.71 -1.76 -10.50
N GLY A 135 -0.18 -2.23 -9.62
CA GLY A 135 -1.62 -1.98 -9.74
C GLY A 135 -2.06 -0.53 -9.53
N ASP A 136 -1.13 0.37 -9.25
CA ASP A 136 -1.27 1.83 -9.27
C ASP A 136 -1.14 2.43 -10.67
N LYS A 137 -0.65 1.66 -11.66
CA LYS A 137 -0.44 2.11 -13.04
C LYS A 137 -1.64 1.78 -13.93
N PRO A 138 -1.95 2.64 -14.93
CA PRO A 138 -3.03 2.42 -15.88
C PRO A 138 -2.72 1.25 -16.82
N ARG A 139 -3.79 0.70 -17.42
CA ARG A 139 -3.71 -0.28 -18.51
C ARG A 139 -3.06 0.32 -19.75
N THR A 140 -2.18 -0.43 -20.40
CA THR A 140 -1.57 -0.06 -21.69
C THR A 140 -2.07 -0.92 -22.86
N TYR A 141 -2.68 -2.08 -22.57
CA TYR A 141 -3.24 -3.03 -23.55
C TYR A 141 -2.20 -3.58 -24.53
N ASP A 142 -0.93 -3.65 -24.11
CA ASP A 142 0.19 -4.25 -24.83
C ASP A 142 0.89 -5.30 -23.93
N ASP A 143 2.01 -5.84 -24.39
CA ASP A 143 2.78 -6.85 -23.65
C ASP A 143 3.37 -6.32 -22.32
N ASN A 144 3.41 -5.01 -22.12
CA ASN A 144 3.84 -4.35 -20.88
C ASN A 144 2.69 -4.02 -19.94
N ASP A 145 1.45 -4.29 -20.35
CA ASP A 145 0.27 -4.04 -19.53
C ASP A 145 0.33 -4.81 -18.18
N VAL A 146 0.06 -4.10 -17.10
CA VAL A 146 0.14 -4.66 -15.74
C VAL A 146 -0.76 -5.88 -15.54
N ILE A 147 -1.90 -5.93 -16.24
CA ILE A 147 -2.85 -7.05 -16.17
C ILE A 147 -2.35 -8.23 -16.99
N VAL A 148 -1.77 -7.99 -18.18
CA VAL A 148 -1.17 -9.04 -19.00
C VAL A 148 -0.04 -9.70 -18.24
N LYS A 149 0.91 -8.91 -17.74
CA LYS A 149 2.02 -9.41 -16.91
C LYS A 149 1.56 -10.18 -15.68
N SER A 150 0.57 -9.67 -14.96
CA SER A 150 0.04 -10.35 -13.78
C SER A 150 -0.60 -11.70 -14.14
N ARG A 151 -1.40 -11.76 -15.20
CA ARG A 151 -2.01 -13.01 -15.69
C ARG A 151 -0.97 -14.04 -16.14
N GLU A 152 0.10 -13.62 -16.78
CA GLU A 152 1.20 -14.50 -17.18
C GLU A 152 2.03 -14.94 -15.97
N GLY A 153 2.38 -13.99 -15.11
CA GLY A 153 3.26 -14.20 -13.98
C GLY A 153 2.73 -15.19 -12.94
N VAL A 154 1.44 -15.15 -12.61
CA VAL A 154 0.84 -16.07 -11.61
C VAL A 154 0.78 -17.54 -12.06
N GLY A 155 1.09 -17.83 -13.33
CA GLY A 155 1.05 -19.20 -13.85
C GLY A 155 -0.37 -19.78 -13.97
N ASN A 156 -0.50 -21.10 -13.97
CA ASN A 156 -1.78 -21.80 -14.22
C ASN A 156 -2.20 -22.75 -13.08
N ASN A 157 -1.39 -22.87 -12.01
CA ASN A 157 -1.62 -23.84 -10.95
C ASN A 157 -2.40 -23.20 -9.79
N PHE A 158 -3.36 -23.95 -9.25
CA PHE A 158 -4.11 -23.60 -8.04
C PHE A 158 -4.88 -22.29 -8.09
N LEU A 159 -5.23 -21.79 -9.28
CA LEU A 159 -5.90 -20.50 -9.47
C LEU A 159 -7.23 -20.40 -8.71
N GLN A 160 -7.97 -21.49 -8.57
CA GLN A 160 -9.20 -21.54 -7.79
C GLN A 160 -9.03 -21.26 -6.29
N TRP A 161 -7.79 -21.21 -5.81
CA TRP A 161 -7.45 -20.90 -4.42
C TRP A 161 -6.95 -19.47 -4.23
N GLY A 162 -7.10 -18.61 -5.23
CA GLY A 162 -6.71 -17.22 -5.15
C GLY A 162 -7.69 -16.27 -5.78
N ALA A 163 -7.76 -15.06 -5.28
CA ALA A 163 -8.53 -13.96 -5.86
C ALA A 163 -7.61 -12.74 -6.00
N SER A 164 -7.46 -12.23 -7.23
CA SER A 164 -6.65 -11.06 -7.52
C SER A 164 -7.50 -9.81 -7.67
N TYR A 165 -6.99 -8.66 -7.21
CA TYR A 165 -7.71 -7.38 -7.17
C TYR A 165 -6.90 -6.26 -7.82
N TYR A 166 -7.60 -5.36 -8.52
CA TYR A 166 -7.05 -4.18 -9.19
C TYR A 166 -8.10 -3.06 -9.25
N PRO A 167 -7.73 -1.80 -9.18
CA PRO A 167 -6.40 -1.24 -8.97
C PRO A 167 -6.03 -1.06 -7.48
N TYR A 168 -4.91 -0.37 -7.20
CA TYR A 168 -4.59 0.10 -5.84
C TYR A 168 -5.59 1.16 -5.39
N LEU A 169 -5.51 1.49 -4.11
CA LEU A 169 -6.47 2.35 -3.43
C LEU A 169 -5.79 3.63 -2.92
N ASN A 170 -6.40 4.77 -3.20
CA ASN A 170 -6.11 6.02 -2.53
C ASN A 170 -6.86 6.02 -1.20
N THR A 171 -6.13 5.94 -0.09
CA THR A 171 -6.70 5.76 1.24
C THR A 171 -6.60 7.03 2.10
N THR A 172 -7.19 6.98 3.29
CA THR A 172 -7.02 7.98 4.35
C THR A 172 -6.36 7.37 5.59
N ILE A 173 -5.59 6.32 5.41
CA ILE A 173 -4.96 5.57 6.51
C ILE A 173 -3.89 6.40 7.21
N VAL A 174 -3.07 7.13 6.46
CA VAL A 174 -2.04 8.03 7.01
C VAL A 174 -2.64 9.42 7.18
N GLN A 175 -2.59 9.94 8.41
CA GLN A 175 -3.09 11.27 8.75
C GLN A 175 -1.99 12.34 8.58
N GLY A 176 -2.38 13.62 8.59
CA GLY A 176 -1.45 14.73 8.39
C GLY A 176 -0.41 14.89 9.50
N ASP A 177 -0.76 14.51 10.71
CA ASP A 177 0.11 14.55 11.90
C ASP A 177 1.09 13.37 11.98
N GLU A 178 0.98 12.39 11.08
CA GLU A 178 1.91 11.26 10.97
C GLU A 178 3.06 11.55 9.98
N VAL A 179 3.10 12.73 9.37
CA VAL A 179 4.08 13.10 8.33
C VAL A 179 4.72 14.43 8.70
N ASP A 180 6.04 14.45 8.74
CA ASP A 180 6.83 15.65 8.99
C ASP A 180 8.13 15.66 8.15
N PHE A 181 9.00 16.64 8.37
CA PHE A 181 10.26 16.75 7.63
C PHE A 181 11.21 15.57 7.83
N SER A 182 11.03 14.77 8.87
CA SER A 182 11.85 13.56 9.07
C SER A 182 11.58 12.48 8.01
N ASN A 183 10.48 12.61 7.25
CA ASN A 183 10.21 11.78 6.09
C ASN A 183 11.00 12.23 4.83
N ILE A 184 11.72 13.36 4.88
CA ILE A 184 12.52 13.84 3.75
C ILE A 184 13.98 13.46 3.99
N SER A 185 14.57 12.70 3.07
CA SER A 185 15.95 12.21 3.18
C SER A 185 17.01 13.23 2.76
N ASN A 186 16.64 14.20 1.93
CA ASN A 186 17.56 15.19 1.33
C ASN A 186 17.11 16.63 1.63
N LEU A 187 17.08 16.98 2.91
CA LEU A 187 16.69 18.33 3.37
C LEU A 187 17.53 19.45 2.71
N ASP A 188 18.79 19.17 2.36
CA ASP A 188 19.66 20.10 1.64
C ASP A 188 19.11 20.51 0.27
N ALA A 189 18.30 19.67 -0.38
CA ALA A 189 17.62 20.01 -1.62
C ALA A 189 16.28 20.73 -1.37
N LEU A 190 15.60 20.43 -0.26
CA LEU A 190 14.35 21.08 0.10
C LEU A 190 14.56 22.53 0.56
N ILE A 191 15.56 22.81 1.40
CA ILE A 191 15.81 24.13 1.98
C ILE A 191 15.91 25.24 0.93
N PRO A 192 16.69 25.11 -0.17
CA PRO A 192 16.75 26.15 -1.20
C PRO A 192 15.39 26.44 -1.86
N LEU A 193 14.54 25.43 -2.05
CA LEU A 193 13.20 25.61 -2.60
C LEU A 193 12.31 26.41 -1.65
N LEU A 194 12.38 26.12 -0.35
CA LEU A 194 11.66 26.85 0.69
C LEU A 194 12.18 28.29 0.83
N ASP A 195 13.49 28.50 0.71
CA ASP A 195 14.11 29.82 0.76
C ASP A 195 13.70 30.70 -0.42
N ASN A 196 13.62 30.12 -1.63
CA ASN A 196 13.13 30.82 -2.82
C ASN A 196 11.64 31.20 -2.66
N GLU A 197 10.82 30.32 -2.09
CA GLU A 197 9.43 30.65 -1.77
C GLU A 197 9.35 31.76 -0.72
N ALA A 198 10.18 31.71 0.31
CA ALA A 198 10.22 32.75 1.34
C ALA A 198 10.56 34.13 0.75
N ASP A 199 11.56 34.20 -0.15
CA ASP A 199 11.89 35.44 -0.87
C ASP A 199 10.72 35.96 -1.68
N ALA A 200 10.00 35.08 -2.37
CA ALA A 200 8.87 35.46 -3.20
C ALA A 200 7.66 35.98 -2.38
N ILE A 201 7.42 35.38 -1.19
CA ILE A 201 6.27 35.71 -0.34
C ILE A 201 6.56 36.90 0.58
N TYR A 202 7.73 36.95 1.21
CA TYR A 202 8.04 37.84 2.33
C TYR A 202 9.01 38.99 1.96
N GLY A 203 9.69 38.92 0.81
CA GLY A 203 10.60 39.97 0.37
C GLY A 203 11.69 40.27 1.43
N ASP A 204 11.73 41.53 1.92
CA ASP A 204 12.71 41.96 2.91
C ASP A 204 12.64 41.22 4.26
N ASP A 205 11.47 40.69 4.62
CA ASP A 205 11.24 39.87 5.83
C ASP A 205 11.58 38.39 5.66
N ALA A 206 11.97 37.95 4.48
CA ALA A 206 12.28 36.54 4.19
C ALA A 206 13.40 35.98 5.08
N SER A 207 14.33 36.80 5.52
CA SER A 207 15.43 36.40 6.39
C SER A 207 14.97 35.73 7.70
N ILE A 208 13.83 36.13 8.23
CA ILE A 208 13.24 35.55 9.45
C ILE A 208 12.78 34.09 9.17
N ILE A 209 12.19 33.87 8.02
CA ILE A 209 11.69 32.53 7.63
C ILE A 209 12.86 31.62 7.25
N LYS A 210 13.85 32.13 6.53
CA LYS A 210 15.07 31.37 6.18
C LYS A 210 15.88 30.97 7.43
N ALA A 211 15.84 31.72 8.49
CA ALA A 211 16.41 31.31 9.77
C ALA A 211 15.66 30.08 10.38
N GLU A 212 14.40 29.88 10.04
CA GLU A 212 13.68 28.67 10.45
C GLU A 212 13.95 27.50 9.51
N THR A 213 14.10 27.71 8.18
CA THR A 213 14.38 26.60 7.24
C THR A 213 15.73 25.95 7.51
N VAL A 214 16.76 26.71 7.89
CA VAL A 214 18.09 26.19 8.26
C VAL A 214 18.00 25.22 9.44
N LYS A 215 17.09 25.43 10.38
CA LYS A 215 16.91 24.56 11.57
C LYS A 215 16.43 23.16 11.21
N LEU A 216 15.95 22.91 9.99
CA LEU A 216 15.55 21.56 9.53
C LEU A 216 16.71 20.55 9.60
N THR A 217 17.96 21.02 9.46
CA THR A 217 19.15 20.17 9.54
C THR A 217 19.78 20.15 10.94
N GLU A 218 19.24 20.91 11.90
CA GLU A 218 19.74 20.98 13.26
C GLU A 218 18.86 20.13 14.20
N GLU A 219 19.44 19.59 15.28
CA GLU A 219 18.69 18.92 16.34
C GLU A 219 17.95 19.93 17.23
N ASN A 220 16.78 20.38 16.79
CA ASN A 220 15.96 21.36 17.51
C ASN A 220 14.56 20.80 17.85
N ASP A 221 13.73 21.65 18.48
CA ASP A 221 12.32 21.34 18.75
C ASP A 221 11.55 21.12 17.44
N ALA A 222 11.53 19.85 17.00
CA ALA A 222 10.98 19.43 15.72
C ALA A 222 9.49 19.78 15.57
N VAL A 223 8.71 19.75 16.65
CA VAL A 223 7.25 19.99 16.61
C VAL A 223 6.95 21.47 16.36
N SER A 224 7.60 22.37 17.07
CA SER A 224 7.41 23.82 16.92
C SER A 224 7.89 24.30 15.54
N LEU A 225 9.03 23.79 15.08
CA LEU A 225 9.57 24.09 13.75
C LEU A 225 8.61 23.64 12.65
N HIS A 226 8.15 22.39 12.72
CA HIS A 226 7.21 21.81 11.77
C HIS A 226 5.93 22.64 11.66
N GLN A 227 5.32 23.02 12.78
CA GLN A 227 4.11 23.85 12.80
C GLN A 227 4.36 25.25 12.22
N THR A 228 5.50 25.86 12.51
CA THR A 228 5.89 27.16 11.98
C THR A 228 6.00 27.12 10.46
N LEU A 229 6.70 26.13 9.91
CA LEU A 229 6.88 25.98 8.46
C LEU A 229 5.57 25.66 7.76
N LEU A 230 4.71 24.79 8.33
CA LEU A 230 3.37 24.53 7.79
C LEU A 230 2.49 25.79 7.69
N ALA A 231 2.64 26.71 8.66
CA ALA A 231 1.86 27.94 8.68
C ALA A 231 2.40 29.01 7.74
N LYS A 232 3.70 29.00 7.45
CA LYS A 232 4.40 30.08 6.74
C LYS A 232 4.71 29.76 5.27
N LEU A 233 4.96 28.50 4.93
CA LEU A 233 5.43 28.07 3.62
C LEU A 233 4.46 27.11 2.96
N PRO A 234 3.62 27.57 2.01
CA PRO A 234 2.73 26.72 1.22
C PRO A 234 3.43 25.55 0.53
N LEU A 235 4.66 25.75 0.01
CA LEU A 235 5.46 24.70 -0.62
C LEU A 235 5.77 23.56 0.36
N TYR A 236 6.19 23.89 1.58
CA TYR A 236 6.44 22.88 2.61
C TYR A 236 5.19 22.04 2.88
N LYS A 237 4.03 22.70 3.00
CA LYS A 237 2.74 22.02 3.15
C LYS A 237 2.40 21.14 1.94
N ALA A 238 2.69 21.60 0.72
CA ALA A 238 2.45 20.86 -0.50
C ALA A 238 3.35 19.62 -0.61
N VAL A 239 4.63 19.74 -0.30
CA VAL A 239 5.59 18.62 -0.26
C VAL A 239 5.12 17.55 0.72
N LEU A 240 4.75 17.91 1.96
CA LEU A 240 4.28 16.93 2.94
C LEU A 240 2.92 16.33 2.57
N ALA A 241 2.06 17.10 1.91
CA ALA A 241 0.81 16.56 1.36
C ALA A 241 1.07 15.49 0.29
N GLU A 242 2.07 15.70 -0.57
CA GLU A 242 2.45 14.73 -1.59
C GLU A 242 3.10 13.48 -0.96
N VAL A 243 3.98 13.63 0.05
CA VAL A 243 4.49 12.51 0.86
C VAL A 243 3.34 11.70 1.45
N ARG A 244 2.37 12.36 2.08
CA ARG A 244 1.20 11.69 2.65
C ARG A 244 0.36 11.00 1.59
N ASN A 245 0.16 11.60 0.43
CA ASN A 245 -0.59 11.00 -0.68
C ASN A 245 0.09 9.71 -1.14
N ASN A 246 1.41 9.73 -1.32
CA ASN A 246 2.20 8.54 -1.69
C ASN A 246 2.06 7.42 -0.64
N LEU A 247 2.11 7.74 0.65
CA LEU A 247 1.94 6.77 1.74
C LEU A 247 0.52 6.19 1.81
N ASN A 248 -0.46 6.90 1.27
CA ASN A 248 -1.86 6.50 1.22
C ASN A 248 -2.25 5.71 -0.03
N VAL A 249 -1.33 5.49 -0.98
CA VAL A 249 -1.54 4.57 -2.09
C VAL A 249 -1.19 3.16 -1.62
N LEU A 250 -2.21 2.31 -1.44
CA LEU A 250 -2.04 0.96 -0.88
C LEU A 250 -2.57 -0.12 -1.81
N PRO A 251 -1.92 -1.30 -1.83
CA PRO A 251 -2.49 -2.49 -2.48
C PRO A 251 -3.77 -2.92 -1.75
N PRO A 252 -4.78 -3.42 -2.47
CA PRO A 252 -6.12 -3.65 -1.94
C PRO A 252 -6.29 -4.91 -1.08
N SER A 253 -5.41 -5.91 -1.19
CA SER A 253 -5.60 -7.26 -0.63
C SER A 253 -5.98 -7.28 0.85
N ALA A 254 -5.32 -6.49 1.69
CA ALA A 254 -5.59 -6.44 3.12
C ALA A 254 -6.97 -5.80 3.42
N GLY A 255 -7.34 -4.73 2.70
CA GLY A 255 -8.68 -4.15 2.79
C GLY A 255 -9.76 -5.14 2.38
N ILE A 256 -9.53 -5.88 1.31
CA ILE A 256 -10.42 -6.94 0.83
C ILE A 256 -10.55 -8.06 1.88
N ALA A 257 -9.45 -8.50 2.48
CA ALA A 257 -9.48 -9.49 3.56
C ALA A 257 -10.30 -8.99 4.77
N GLY A 258 -10.24 -7.69 5.08
CA GLY A 258 -11.10 -7.05 6.07
C GLY A 258 -12.57 -7.14 5.70
N VAL A 259 -12.92 -6.78 4.46
CA VAL A 259 -14.30 -6.88 3.93
C VAL A 259 -14.81 -8.33 3.99
N ILE A 260 -14.01 -9.30 3.55
CA ILE A 260 -14.38 -10.73 3.62
C ILE A 260 -14.64 -11.13 5.08
N SER A 261 -13.71 -10.79 5.99
CA SER A 261 -13.85 -11.10 7.43
C SER A 261 -15.13 -10.51 8.03
N MET A 262 -15.48 -9.28 7.64
CA MET A 262 -16.72 -8.62 8.08
C MET A 262 -17.96 -9.35 7.57
N ILE A 263 -18.00 -9.69 6.29
CA ILE A 263 -19.14 -10.37 5.66
C ILE A 263 -19.32 -11.75 6.28
N ASP A 264 -18.25 -12.53 6.39
CA ASP A 264 -18.27 -13.87 6.97
C ASP A 264 -18.78 -13.86 8.41
N GLY A 265 -18.39 -12.85 9.18
CA GLY A 265 -18.82 -12.70 10.58
C GLY A 265 -20.26 -12.18 10.76
N GLN A 266 -20.77 -11.35 9.84
CA GLN A 266 -22.08 -10.71 9.98
C GLN A 266 -23.20 -11.44 9.21
N VAL A 267 -22.88 -11.96 8.03
CA VAL A 267 -23.85 -12.55 7.12
C VAL A 267 -23.62 -14.06 6.94
N GLY A 268 -22.36 -14.45 6.80
CA GLY A 268 -21.92 -15.83 6.62
C GLY A 268 -21.15 -16.04 5.33
N VAL A 269 -20.35 -17.09 5.29
CA VAL A 269 -19.43 -17.45 4.18
C VAL A 269 -20.09 -17.69 2.82
N PHE A 270 -21.42 -17.84 2.80
CA PHE A 270 -22.19 -17.98 1.55
C PHE A 270 -22.38 -16.65 0.80
N GLN A 271 -22.16 -15.53 1.46
CA GLN A 271 -22.30 -14.20 0.85
C GLN A 271 -21.03 -13.81 0.12
N SER A 272 -21.17 -13.52 -1.17
CA SER A 272 -20.06 -13.00 -1.98
C SER A 272 -19.58 -11.62 -1.48
N PRO A 273 -18.26 -11.37 -1.38
CA PRO A 273 -17.70 -10.07 -1.03
C PRO A 273 -17.74 -9.06 -2.19
N ALA A 274 -18.72 -9.15 -3.07
CA ALA A 274 -18.92 -8.23 -4.19
C ALA A 274 -20.03 -7.22 -3.89
N ASN A 275 -19.94 -6.04 -4.50
CA ASN A 275 -20.85 -4.90 -4.32
C ASN A 275 -20.88 -4.39 -2.87
N VAL A 276 -19.71 -4.42 -2.23
CA VAL A 276 -19.50 -3.96 -0.85
C VAL A 276 -18.59 -2.74 -0.85
N SER A 277 -18.95 -1.72 -0.08
CA SER A 277 -18.14 -0.50 0.06
C SER A 277 -16.93 -0.73 0.94
N MET A 278 -15.83 -0.06 0.60
CA MET A 278 -14.61 -0.07 1.39
C MET A 278 -14.50 1.18 2.25
N GLY A 279 -14.21 0.99 3.53
CA GLY A 279 -13.92 2.05 4.49
C GLY A 279 -12.50 2.60 4.34
N SER A 280 -12.29 3.87 4.71
CA SER A 280 -10.99 4.57 4.63
C SER A 280 -10.39 4.63 3.22
N VAL A 281 -11.21 4.52 2.18
CA VAL A 281 -10.81 4.59 0.77
C VAL A 281 -11.53 5.76 0.11
N VAL A 282 -10.77 6.66 -0.50
CA VAL A 282 -11.28 7.85 -1.21
C VAL A 282 -11.65 7.50 -2.64
N SER A 283 -10.73 6.84 -3.34
CA SER A 283 -10.91 6.45 -4.74
C SER A 283 -10.01 5.25 -5.08
N PRO A 284 -10.30 4.49 -6.13
CA PRO A 284 -9.29 3.66 -6.75
C PRO A 284 -8.19 4.56 -7.35
N SER A 285 -6.94 4.08 -7.41
CA SER A 285 -5.83 4.80 -8.04
C SER A 285 -6.05 5.03 -9.54
N ILE A 286 -6.77 4.10 -10.18
CA ILE A 286 -7.11 4.14 -11.60
C ILE A 286 -8.64 4.04 -11.74
N ASN A 287 -9.23 4.95 -12.50
CA ASN A 287 -10.65 4.91 -12.83
C ASN A 287 -10.91 3.93 -13.98
N LEU A 288 -11.51 2.80 -13.67
CA LEU A 288 -11.85 1.76 -14.63
C LEU A 288 -13.13 2.08 -15.40
N THR A 289 -13.07 1.95 -16.73
CA THR A 289 -14.24 2.00 -17.60
C THR A 289 -15.02 0.68 -17.55
N SER A 290 -16.21 0.66 -18.14
CA SER A 290 -16.98 -0.60 -18.27
C SER A 290 -16.29 -1.61 -19.19
N LYS A 291 -15.52 -1.13 -20.19
CA LYS A 291 -14.74 -2.00 -21.08
C LYS A 291 -13.57 -2.65 -20.34
N ASP A 292 -12.87 -1.87 -19.50
CA ASP A 292 -11.79 -2.41 -18.65
C ASP A 292 -12.32 -3.51 -17.74
N GLN A 293 -13.46 -3.27 -17.11
CA GLN A 293 -14.09 -4.26 -16.24
C GLN A 293 -14.51 -5.52 -16.98
N GLU A 294 -15.01 -5.42 -18.20
CA GLU A 294 -15.40 -6.58 -19.01
C GLU A 294 -14.18 -7.46 -19.30
N ASP A 295 -13.05 -6.87 -19.72
CA ASP A 295 -11.79 -7.59 -19.93
C ASP A 295 -11.25 -8.21 -18.62
N LEU A 296 -11.31 -7.49 -17.50
CA LEU A 296 -10.88 -8.01 -16.21
C LEU A 296 -11.70 -9.22 -15.75
N ASN A 297 -13.03 -9.18 -15.95
CA ASN A 297 -13.94 -10.20 -15.47
C ASN A 297 -14.04 -11.44 -16.37
N LEU A 298 -13.87 -11.28 -17.67
CA LEU A 298 -14.10 -12.33 -18.67
C LEU A 298 -12.90 -12.50 -19.63
N PRO A 299 -11.68 -12.72 -19.11
CA PRO A 299 -10.52 -12.90 -19.96
C PRO A 299 -10.57 -14.22 -20.72
N LEU A 300 -10.03 -14.24 -21.94
CA LEU A 300 -9.96 -15.44 -22.78
C LEU A 300 -9.17 -16.58 -22.14
N ASN A 301 -8.21 -16.27 -21.28
CA ASN A 301 -7.38 -17.25 -20.57
C ASN A 301 -7.96 -17.74 -19.24
N GLY A 302 -9.16 -17.32 -18.88
CA GLY A 302 -9.83 -17.73 -17.63
C GLY A 302 -9.27 -17.11 -16.34
N LYS A 303 -8.26 -16.22 -16.42
CA LYS A 303 -7.63 -15.57 -15.27
C LYS A 303 -8.31 -14.22 -14.96
N ALA A 304 -9.46 -14.30 -14.30
CA ALA A 304 -10.21 -13.11 -13.91
C ALA A 304 -9.46 -12.31 -12.85
N ILE A 305 -9.59 -10.98 -12.93
CA ILE A 305 -9.09 -10.05 -11.92
C ILE A 305 -10.28 -9.21 -11.44
N ASN A 306 -10.44 -9.11 -10.14
CA ASN A 306 -11.58 -8.43 -9.54
C ASN A 306 -11.37 -6.93 -9.55
N ALA A 307 -12.29 -6.22 -10.18
CA ALA A 307 -12.24 -4.76 -10.26
C ALA A 307 -12.70 -4.10 -8.97
N ILE A 308 -12.03 -3.02 -8.59
CA ILE A 308 -12.49 -2.08 -7.56
C ILE A 308 -12.84 -0.77 -8.28
N ARG A 309 -14.05 -0.24 -8.08
CA ARG A 309 -14.56 0.91 -8.81
C ARG A 309 -15.26 1.91 -7.90
N SER A 310 -15.19 3.17 -8.30
CA SER A 310 -15.99 4.24 -7.67
C SER A 310 -17.34 4.40 -8.39
N PHE A 311 -18.39 4.54 -7.59
CA PHE A 311 -19.76 4.78 -8.09
C PHE A 311 -20.34 6.01 -7.45
N PRO A 312 -20.95 6.93 -8.23
CA PRO A 312 -21.61 8.11 -7.70
C PRO A 312 -22.66 7.73 -6.64
N GLY A 313 -22.56 8.35 -5.46
CA GLY A 313 -23.46 8.12 -4.34
C GLY A 313 -23.30 6.81 -3.57
N LYS A 314 -22.38 5.93 -3.99
CA LYS A 314 -22.08 4.65 -3.31
C LYS A 314 -20.64 4.53 -2.81
N GLY A 315 -19.75 5.44 -3.25
CA GLY A 315 -18.33 5.37 -2.91
C GLY A 315 -17.57 4.30 -3.70
N VAL A 316 -16.49 3.80 -3.11
CA VAL A 316 -15.62 2.78 -3.70
C VAL A 316 -16.14 1.40 -3.33
N LEU A 317 -16.40 0.58 -4.34
CA LEU A 317 -16.94 -0.77 -4.16
C LEU A 317 -15.97 -1.83 -4.67
N VAL A 318 -15.88 -2.93 -3.92
CA VAL A 318 -15.39 -4.20 -4.44
C VAL A 318 -16.42 -4.69 -5.45
N TRP A 319 -16.07 -4.74 -6.75
CA TRP A 319 -17.06 -5.00 -7.81
C TRP A 319 -16.98 -6.42 -8.37
N GLY A 320 -16.00 -7.22 -7.98
CA GLY A 320 -15.83 -8.62 -8.35
C GLY A 320 -15.52 -9.51 -7.15
N ALA A 321 -15.83 -10.79 -7.27
CA ALA A 321 -15.49 -11.84 -6.30
C ALA A 321 -15.26 -13.17 -7.02
N ARG A 322 -14.29 -13.20 -7.91
CA ARG A 322 -13.90 -14.39 -8.71
C ARG A 322 -12.52 -14.88 -8.26
N THR A 323 -12.36 -16.16 -8.29
CA THR A 323 -11.09 -16.88 -8.10
C THR A 323 -10.52 -17.33 -9.43
#